data_06a1bb4dcf7ce60bae601a89cf03fe92
#
_entry.id   06a1bb4dcf7ce60bae601a89cf03fe92
#
_cell.length_a   1.000
_cell.length_b   1.000
_cell.length_c   1.000
_cell.angle_alpha   90.00
_cell.angle_beta   90.00
_cell.angle_gamma   90.00
#
_symmetry.space_group_name_H-M   'P 1'
#
loop_
_entity.id
_entity.type
_entity.pdbx_description
1 polymer ?
#
loop_
_entity_poly.entity_id
_entity_poly.type
_entity_poly.pdbx_seq_one_letter_code
_entity_poly.pdbx_strand_id
1 'polypeptide(L)'
;LERLSVFFGDNRAGIIFPSGRLSKLTIFGLWDRPWEKTPIALAKKYNFPLIPVYVEGKNSWFFYFASYLNKQLRDVSQLNELFNKKNVKMSIRIGKPVNVSSLSDNNDVAINQLRYKSESLRRKALLKLNRNIYLRNFK
;
A
#
# COMPACT_ATOMS: atom_id res chain seq x y z
N LEU A 1 -8.20 20.91 4.78
CA LEU A 1 -7.29 20.60 5.88
C LEU A 1 -7.98 20.65 7.24
N GLU A 2 -8.89 21.62 7.49
CA GLU A 2 -9.64 21.74 8.75
C GLU A 2 -10.48 20.48 9.08
N ARG A 3 -11.15 19.88 8.11
CA ARG A 3 -11.92 18.62 8.33
C ARG A 3 -11.04 17.46 8.78
N LEU A 4 -9.78 17.41 8.32
CA LEU A 4 -8.83 16.38 8.75
C LEU A 4 -8.35 16.65 10.18
N SER A 5 -8.21 17.92 10.59
CA SER A 5 -7.81 18.26 11.97
C SER A 5 -8.85 17.83 13.00
N VAL A 6 -10.12 18.05 12.72
CA VAL A 6 -11.24 17.58 13.55
C VAL A 6 -11.25 16.05 13.63
N PHE A 7 -11.10 15.38 12.48
CA PHE A 7 -11.10 13.92 12.42
C PHE A 7 -9.99 13.26 13.25
N PHE A 8 -8.78 13.82 13.20
CA PHE A 8 -7.64 13.28 13.98
C PHE A 8 -7.63 13.76 15.43
N GLY A 9 -8.27 14.90 15.75
CA GLY A 9 -8.46 15.38 17.13
C GLY A 9 -9.37 14.48 17.95
N ASP A 10 -10.32 13.76 17.30
CA ASP A 10 -11.27 12.86 17.97
C ASP A 10 -10.71 11.44 18.19
N ASN A 11 -9.41 11.25 18.12
CA ASN A 11 -8.75 9.94 18.31
C ASN A 11 -9.24 8.82 17.36
N ARG A 12 -9.67 9.20 16.15
CA ARG A 12 -10.17 8.27 15.13
C ARG A 12 -9.04 7.71 14.29
N ALA A 13 -9.15 6.44 13.90
CA ALA A 13 -8.24 5.81 12.96
C ALA A 13 -8.60 6.21 11.52
N GLY A 14 -7.59 6.60 10.73
CA GLY A 14 -7.74 6.91 9.31
C GLY A 14 -6.93 5.97 8.43
N ILE A 15 -7.42 5.66 7.24
CA ILE A 15 -6.69 4.91 6.21
C ILE A 15 -6.29 5.88 5.11
N ILE A 16 -4.99 5.91 4.78
CA ILE A 16 -4.43 6.74 3.73
C ILE A 16 -3.74 5.86 2.70
N PHE A 17 -4.02 6.10 1.42
CA PHE A 17 -3.32 5.50 0.29
C PHE A 17 -2.30 6.52 -0.26
N PRO A 18 -1.02 6.44 0.14
CA PRO A 18 -0.09 7.54 -0.09
C PRO A 18 0.27 7.78 -1.55
N SER A 19 0.16 6.77 -2.42
CA SER A 19 0.39 6.92 -3.86
C SER A 19 -0.72 7.71 -4.57
N GLY A 20 -1.91 7.83 -3.95
CA GLY A 20 -3.08 8.54 -4.47
C GLY A 20 -3.60 8.03 -5.83
N ARG A 21 -2.94 7.04 -6.42
CA ARG A 21 -3.26 6.46 -7.74
C ARG A 21 -2.89 4.99 -7.78
N LEU A 22 -3.50 4.28 -8.72
CA LEU A 22 -3.19 2.87 -8.97
C LEU A 22 -1.78 2.69 -9.52
N SER A 23 -1.14 1.57 -9.16
CA SER A 23 0.16 1.15 -9.67
C SER A 23 0.11 0.99 -11.19
N LYS A 24 1.22 1.32 -11.85
CA LYS A 24 1.37 1.15 -13.31
C LYS A 24 2.07 -0.16 -13.61
N LEU A 25 1.67 -0.82 -14.69
CA LEU A 25 2.45 -1.89 -15.29
C LEU A 25 3.60 -1.28 -16.09
N THR A 26 4.80 -1.74 -15.81
CA THR A 26 6.01 -1.40 -16.56
C THR A 26 6.64 -2.69 -17.08
N ILE A 27 7.65 -2.57 -17.94
CA ILE A 27 8.46 -3.73 -18.42
C ILE A 27 9.15 -4.48 -17.27
N PHE A 28 9.36 -3.81 -16.12
CA PHE A 28 9.92 -4.42 -14.90
C PHE A 28 8.86 -4.92 -13.92
N GLY A 29 7.58 -4.89 -14.28
CA GLY A 29 6.46 -5.31 -13.45
C GLY A 29 5.60 -4.16 -12.94
N LEU A 30 4.84 -4.44 -11.89
CA LEU A 30 4.00 -3.43 -11.25
C LEU A 30 4.84 -2.45 -10.44
N TRP A 31 4.77 -1.18 -10.84
CA TRP A 31 5.46 -0.09 -10.18
C TRP A 31 4.46 0.84 -9.50
N ASP A 32 4.60 1.00 -8.20
CA ASP A 32 3.83 1.98 -7.46
C ASP A 32 4.44 3.38 -7.60
N ARG A 33 3.58 4.39 -7.70
CA ARG A 33 4.05 5.78 -7.81
C ARG A 33 4.76 6.20 -6.53
N PRO A 34 5.60 7.27 -6.58
CA PRO A 34 6.13 7.87 -5.37
C PRO A 34 5.00 8.19 -4.39
N TRP A 35 5.25 7.93 -3.12
CA TRP A 35 4.29 8.20 -2.07
C TRP A 35 4.31 9.68 -1.71
N GLU A 36 3.13 10.25 -1.52
CA GLU A 36 2.96 11.63 -1.05
C GLU A 36 3.36 11.75 0.42
N LYS A 37 3.90 12.92 0.79
CA LYS A 37 4.41 13.20 2.14
C LYS A 37 3.32 13.47 3.17
N THR A 38 2.08 13.65 2.73
CA THR A 38 0.93 14.01 3.56
C THR A 38 0.79 13.14 4.82
N PRO A 39 0.91 11.79 4.76
CA PRO A 39 0.81 10.96 5.96
C PRO A 39 1.87 11.30 7.02
N ILE A 40 3.10 11.59 6.58
CA ILE A 40 4.18 11.97 7.50
C ILE A 40 3.92 13.33 8.13
N ALA A 41 3.51 14.31 7.32
CA ALA A 41 3.21 15.66 7.82
C ALA A 41 2.07 15.66 8.83
N LEU A 42 1.00 14.90 8.57
CA LEU A 42 -0.11 14.74 9.50
C LEU A 42 0.32 14.03 10.80
N ALA A 43 1.08 12.95 10.67
CA ALA A 43 1.55 12.19 11.82
C ALA A 43 2.47 13.04 12.72
N LYS A 44 3.36 13.84 12.14
CA LYS A 44 4.19 14.79 12.89
C LYS A 44 3.36 15.87 13.59
N LYS A 45 2.38 16.44 12.86
CA LYS A 45 1.53 17.52 13.39
C LYS A 45 0.68 17.07 14.59
N TYR A 46 0.14 15.85 14.53
CA TYR A 46 -0.79 15.34 15.55
C TYR A 46 -0.18 14.27 16.45
N ASN A 47 1.11 13.98 16.31
CA ASN A 47 1.86 13.02 17.11
C ASN A 47 1.19 11.63 17.22
N PHE A 48 0.68 11.10 16.09
CA PHE A 48 0.10 9.75 16.08
C PHE A 48 1.00 8.75 15.37
N PRO A 49 0.94 7.46 15.76
CA PRO A 49 1.72 6.42 15.12
C PRO A 49 1.16 6.08 13.73
N LEU A 50 2.06 5.70 12.82
CA LEU A 50 1.71 5.21 11.50
C LEU A 50 1.79 3.68 11.48
N ILE A 51 0.74 3.02 10.99
CA ILE A 51 0.71 1.58 10.84
C ILE A 51 0.89 1.24 9.35
N PRO A 52 2.05 0.68 8.94
CA PRO A 52 2.23 0.27 7.56
C PRO A 52 1.35 -0.96 7.26
N VAL A 53 0.60 -0.88 6.16
CA VAL A 53 -0.27 -1.95 5.71
C VAL A 53 0.13 -2.34 4.30
N TYR A 54 0.22 -3.63 4.03
CA TYR A 54 0.42 -4.18 2.70
C TYR A 54 -0.80 -5.00 2.29
N VAL A 55 -1.40 -4.62 1.17
CA VAL A 55 -2.53 -5.34 0.58
C VAL A 55 -2.02 -6.12 -0.64
N GLU A 56 -2.18 -7.43 -0.60
CA GLU A 56 -1.83 -8.30 -1.71
C GLU A 56 -3.02 -8.38 -2.66
N GLY A 57 -2.92 -7.68 -3.77
CA GLY A 57 -3.92 -7.70 -4.82
C GLY A 57 -3.26 -7.38 -6.15
N LYS A 58 -3.63 -8.15 -7.19
CA LYS A 58 -3.27 -7.84 -8.57
C LYS A 58 -4.57 -7.62 -9.34
N ASN A 59 -4.54 -6.67 -10.24
CA ASN A 59 -5.61 -6.53 -11.22
C ASN A 59 -5.43 -7.55 -12.34
N SER A 60 -6.47 -7.77 -13.15
CA SER A 60 -6.39 -8.65 -14.29
C SER A 60 -5.38 -8.14 -15.32
N TRP A 61 -4.88 -9.03 -16.15
CA TRP A 61 -4.02 -8.63 -17.28
C TRP A 61 -4.74 -7.66 -18.22
N PHE A 62 -6.03 -7.85 -18.40
CA PHE A 62 -6.87 -6.98 -19.22
C PHE A 62 -6.89 -5.54 -18.70
N PHE A 63 -6.97 -5.33 -17.38
CA PHE A 63 -6.90 -4.00 -16.76
C PHE A 63 -5.57 -3.29 -17.09
N TYR A 64 -4.46 -4.00 -16.99
CA TYR A 64 -3.16 -3.42 -17.29
C TYR A 64 -2.98 -3.10 -18.77
N PHE A 65 -3.49 -3.96 -19.63
CA PHE A 65 -3.48 -3.75 -21.09
C PHE A 65 -4.35 -2.55 -21.47
N ALA A 66 -5.57 -2.46 -20.98
CA ALA A 66 -6.48 -1.33 -21.18
C ALA A 66 -5.87 -0.02 -20.67
N SER A 67 -5.17 -0.08 -19.52
CA SER A 67 -4.47 1.07 -18.93
C SER A 67 -3.31 1.59 -19.79
N TYR A 68 -2.72 0.72 -20.59
CA TYR A 68 -1.65 1.06 -21.53
C TYR A 68 -2.20 1.76 -22.78
N LEU A 69 -3.34 1.27 -23.29
CA LEU A 69 -3.93 1.76 -24.54
C LEU A 69 -4.57 3.15 -24.37
N ASN A 70 -5.44 3.32 -23.37
CA ASN A 70 -6.18 4.57 -23.19
C ASN A 70 -6.66 4.75 -21.74
N LYS A 71 -6.64 6.01 -21.28
CA LYS A 71 -7.13 6.40 -19.97
C LYS A 71 -8.62 6.06 -19.77
N GLN A 72 -9.45 6.28 -20.78
CA GLN A 72 -10.89 5.99 -20.72
C GLN A 72 -11.16 4.49 -20.58
N LEU A 73 -10.42 3.65 -21.35
CA LEU A 73 -10.50 2.19 -21.25
C LEU A 73 -10.06 1.69 -19.87
N ARG A 74 -9.05 2.33 -19.27
CA ARG A 74 -8.64 2.04 -17.90
C ARG A 74 -9.77 2.32 -16.91
N ASP A 75 -10.44 3.45 -17.04
CA ASP A 75 -11.47 3.88 -16.09
C ASP A 75 -12.70 2.94 -16.18
N VAL A 76 -13.07 2.49 -17.37
CA VAL A 76 -14.11 1.47 -17.57
C VAL A 76 -13.67 0.10 -17.05
N SER A 77 -12.43 -0.30 -17.34
CA SER A 77 -11.89 -1.59 -16.88
C SER A 77 -11.76 -1.66 -15.35
N GLN A 78 -11.69 -0.52 -14.66
CA GLN A 78 -11.65 -0.45 -13.21
C GLN A 78 -12.96 -0.94 -12.57
N LEU A 79 -14.10 -0.67 -13.20
CA LEU A 79 -15.39 -1.21 -12.75
C LEU A 79 -15.46 -2.73 -12.95
N ASN A 80 -14.98 -3.23 -14.08
CA ASN A 80 -14.89 -4.67 -14.32
C ASN A 80 -14.00 -5.39 -13.30
N GLU A 81 -12.91 -4.75 -12.88
CA GLU A 81 -12.04 -5.31 -11.83
C GLU A 81 -12.75 -5.46 -10.48
N LEU A 82 -13.66 -4.57 -10.14
CA LEU A 82 -14.48 -4.67 -8.92
C LEU A 82 -15.36 -5.92 -8.97
N PHE A 83 -15.99 -6.20 -10.10
CA PHE A 83 -16.81 -7.40 -10.29
C PHE A 83 -15.98 -8.68 -10.35
N ASN A 84 -14.83 -8.65 -11.03
CA ASN A 84 -13.91 -9.78 -11.12
C ASN A 84 -13.29 -10.18 -9.78
N LYS A 85 -13.26 -9.24 -8.80
CA LYS A 85 -12.77 -9.52 -7.44
C LYS A 85 -13.84 -10.03 -6.48
N LYS A 86 -15.07 -10.19 -6.94
CA LYS A 86 -16.11 -10.84 -6.15
C LYS A 86 -15.65 -12.25 -5.81
N ASN A 87 -15.66 -12.60 -4.52
CA ASN A 87 -15.23 -13.90 -3.98
C ASN A 87 -13.70 -14.20 -4.08
N VAL A 88 -12.89 -13.22 -4.46
CA VAL A 88 -11.43 -13.39 -4.41
C VAL A 88 -10.90 -13.09 -3.00
N LYS A 89 -10.16 -14.03 -2.43
CA LYS A 89 -9.49 -13.81 -1.14
C LYS A 89 -8.35 -12.83 -1.32
N MET A 90 -8.40 -11.71 -0.58
CA MET A 90 -7.32 -10.72 -0.53
C MET A 90 -6.55 -10.89 0.78
N SER A 91 -5.23 -10.91 0.70
CA SER A 91 -4.37 -10.96 1.88
C SER A 91 -3.98 -9.55 2.28
N ILE A 92 -4.28 -9.20 3.54
CA ILE A 92 -3.88 -7.93 4.14
C ILE A 92 -2.87 -8.22 5.24
N ARG A 93 -1.74 -7.51 5.22
CA ARG A 93 -0.69 -7.65 6.23
C ARG A 93 -0.49 -6.32 6.92
N ILE A 94 -0.64 -6.35 8.23
CA ILE A 94 -0.54 -5.18 9.10
C ILE A 94 0.82 -5.24 9.81
N GLY A 95 1.60 -4.18 9.69
CA GLY A 95 2.89 -4.05 10.36
C GLY A 95 2.78 -3.52 11.77
N LYS A 96 3.91 -3.44 12.45
CA LYS A 96 3.97 -2.81 13.78
C LYS A 96 3.80 -1.28 13.64
N PRO A 97 3.16 -0.62 14.62
CA PRO A 97 3.10 0.83 14.67
C PRO A 97 4.50 1.45 14.61
N VAL A 98 4.63 2.50 13.85
CA VAL A 98 5.86 3.29 13.68
C VAL A 98 5.63 4.66 14.28
N ASN A 99 6.35 4.98 15.34
CA ASN A 99 6.32 6.30 15.93
C ASN A 99 7.03 7.29 15.02
N VAL A 100 6.48 8.47 14.89
CA VAL A 100 7.01 9.51 14.00
C VAL A 100 8.41 9.93 14.39
N SER A 101 8.71 9.94 15.71
CA SER A 101 10.03 10.24 16.26
C SER A 101 11.13 9.24 15.84
N SER A 102 10.74 8.05 15.38
CA SER A 102 11.69 7.05 14.86
C SER A 102 11.98 7.19 13.37
N LEU A 103 11.32 8.13 12.70
CA LEU A 103 11.52 8.44 11.29
C LEU A 103 12.42 9.66 11.13
N SER A 104 13.01 9.83 9.95
CA SER A 104 13.81 10.99 9.63
C SER A 104 13.01 12.30 9.75
N ASP A 105 13.69 13.37 10.14
CA ASP A 105 13.10 14.73 10.14
C ASP A 105 12.76 15.20 8.72
N ASN A 106 13.53 14.76 7.73
CA ASN A 106 13.23 15.01 6.34
C ASN A 106 12.06 14.15 5.88
N ASN A 107 10.96 14.79 5.45
CA ASN A 107 9.73 14.12 5.05
C ASN A 107 9.90 13.21 3.82
N ASP A 108 10.84 13.51 2.91
CA ASP A 108 11.13 12.66 1.75
C ASP A 108 11.79 11.35 2.16
N VAL A 109 12.71 11.42 3.10
CA VAL A 109 13.37 10.24 3.66
C VAL A 109 12.38 9.43 4.51
N ALA A 110 11.61 10.11 5.35
CA ALA A 110 10.61 9.49 6.23
C ALA A 110 9.55 8.71 5.45
N ILE A 111 9.02 9.27 4.36
CA ILE A 111 8.01 8.58 3.55
C ILE A 111 8.58 7.34 2.84
N ASN A 112 9.84 7.41 2.39
CA ASN A 112 10.53 6.25 1.81
C ASN A 112 10.82 5.16 2.85
N GLN A 113 11.17 5.53 4.08
CA GLN A 113 11.32 4.60 5.19
C GLN A 113 9.99 3.89 5.50
N LEU A 114 8.87 4.63 5.53
CA LEU A 114 7.55 4.06 5.75
C LEU A 114 7.14 3.12 4.60
N ARG A 115 7.39 3.52 3.36
CA ARG A 115 7.17 2.69 2.18
C ARG A 115 7.96 1.39 2.26
N TYR A 116 9.24 1.45 2.57
CA TYR A 116 10.08 0.27 2.73
C TYR A 116 9.53 -0.68 3.82
N LYS A 117 9.06 -0.14 4.94
CA LYS A 117 8.42 -0.95 6.00
C LYS A 117 7.16 -1.66 5.48
N SER A 118 6.31 -0.99 4.71
CA SER A 118 5.13 -1.60 4.09
C SER A 118 5.51 -2.68 3.07
N GLU A 119 6.44 -2.41 2.17
CA GLU A 119 6.90 -3.37 1.16
C GLU A 119 7.63 -4.58 1.78
N SER A 120 8.30 -4.40 2.92
CA SER A 120 8.95 -5.49 3.64
C SER A 120 7.97 -6.55 4.17
N LEU A 121 6.70 -6.17 4.40
CA LEU A 121 5.65 -7.12 4.80
C LEU A 121 5.37 -8.15 3.70
N ARG A 122 5.51 -7.77 2.43
CA ARG A 122 5.45 -8.70 1.29
C ARG A 122 6.60 -9.72 1.34
N ARG A 123 7.83 -9.26 1.51
CA ARG A 123 9.03 -10.13 1.52
C ARG A 123 8.98 -11.15 2.66
N LYS A 124 8.62 -10.71 3.86
CA LYS A 124 8.52 -11.61 5.03
C LYS A 124 7.54 -12.76 4.81
N ALA A 125 6.44 -12.52 4.10
CA ALA A 125 5.48 -13.56 3.81
C ALA A 125 5.98 -14.56 2.76
N LEU A 126 6.68 -14.11 1.73
CA LEU A 126 7.31 -14.99 0.74
C LEU A 126 8.34 -15.90 1.38
N LEU A 127 9.17 -15.37 2.28
CA LEU A 127 10.16 -16.17 3.02
C LEU A 127 9.48 -17.20 3.93
N LYS A 128 8.39 -16.83 4.62
CA LYS A 128 7.63 -17.77 5.45
C LYS A 128 6.97 -18.87 4.61
N LEU A 129 6.45 -18.54 3.44
CA LEU A 129 5.85 -19.48 2.51
C LEU A 129 6.89 -20.49 2.01
N ASN A 130 8.04 -19.99 1.53
CA ASN A 130 9.13 -20.84 1.04
C ASN A 130 9.66 -21.78 2.13
N ARG A 131 9.79 -21.30 3.37
CA ARG A 131 10.19 -22.15 4.50
C ARG A 131 9.18 -23.25 4.78
N ASN A 132 7.90 -22.96 4.69
CA ASN A 132 6.84 -23.96 4.91
C ASN A 132 6.79 -25.01 3.79
N ILE A 133 7.06 -24.61 2.55
CA ILE A 133 7.18 -25.55 1.41
C ILE A 133 8.39 -26.45 1.60
N TYR A 134 9.52 -25.86 1.98
CA TYR A 134 10.76 -26.61 2.25
C TYR A 134 10.57 -27.67 3.33
N LEU A 135 9.96 -27.29 4.46
CA LEU A 135 9.70 -28.23 5.58
C LEU A 135 8.65 -29.31 5.26
N ARG A 136 7.76 -29.09 4.27
CA ARG A 136 6.81 -30.12 3.81
C ARG A 136 7.43 -31.19 2.93
N ASN A 137 8.47 -30.83 2.18
CA ASN A 137 9.14 -31.75 1.26
C ASN A 137 10.18 -32.67 1.95
N PHE A 138 10.42 -32.44 3.25
CA PHE A 138 11.37 -33.23 4.07
C PHE A 138 10.66 -34.03 5.20
N LYS A 139 9.34 -34.19 5.12
CA LYS A 139 8.57 -35.14 5.93
C LYS A 139 8.01 -36.23 5.00
#